data_d8a69e0ae7720efc35d220e462dca122
#
_entry.id   d8a69e0ae7720efc35d220e462dca122
#
_cell.length_a   1.000
_cell.length_b   1.000
_cell.length_c   1.000
_cell.angle_alpha   90.00
_cell.angle_beta   90.00
_cell.angle_gamma   90.00
#
_symmetry.space_group_name_H-M   'P 1'
#
loop_
_entity.id
_entity.type
_entity.pdbx_description
1 polymer ?
#
loop_
_entity_poly.entity_id
_entity_poly.type
_entity_poly.pdbx_seq_one_letter_code
_entity_poly.pdbx_strand_id
1 'polypeptide(L)'
;TVERGPGAAAGITYLTRSDFEGTFPRVADADRVMDDAVAALNLYDDEQVAADAALYEDSLATSFVQPLVTSAGSYWQLGEDGELTDLGYELGSDYDDARWEIVLDFVSLSDMQHLVLHGYLATGQISGIGKPLTKEVDGPAQVGSFNQLSYGVGYPAPTVLAQTWNPALAREVGRQLGLEAATLGVDGLYAPCANLHRTPLGGRNYEYFSEDPLVCGTMAAQVVGGARDAGTYCFLKHFAVNNQDSYRDSLYTWLTEQSLRELYLRPFQIAVEGGTTGLMSSYNRVGAVWAGGSRALLTSVLREEWGFEGAVITDYADHQDYMSADQALRAGGDLYMDGVFRNGSFSYGFTQEELSSARGTDRAAAATSYLTNLRRATKNVLYVWLEARAANLDYNTAAAEAGTAPIERPIKTAGPNYVGTALALADAVAATSVVAWAHRALRRRRESR
;
A
#
# COMPACT_ATOMS: atom_id res chain seq x y z
N THR A 1 19.73 -7.96 -42.92
CA THR A 1 20.71 -6.90 -42.76
C THR A 1 19.95 -5.59 -42.66
N VAL A 2 19.77 -5.06 -41.47
CA VAL A 2 19.30 -3.70 -41.28
C VAL A 2 20.41 -2.81 -41.77
N GLU A 3 20.22 -2.17 -42.91
CA GLU A 3 21.14 -1.19 -43.42
C GLU A 3 21.31 -0.07 -42.39
N ARG A 4 22.54 0.27 -42.14
CA ARG A 4 22.98 1.24 -41.15
C ARG A 4 22.33 2.58 -41.42
N GLY A 5 21.35 2.96 -40.63
CA GLY A 5 20.77 4.28 -40.66
C GLY A 5 21.79 5.39 -40.34
N PRO A 6 21.40 6.65 -40.37
CA PRO A 6 22.29 7.84 -40.20
C PRO A 6 23.10 7.82 -38.89
N GLY A 7 22.65 7.09 -37.85
CA GLY A 7 23.33 6.97 -36.57
C GLY A 7 24.59 6.09 -36.61
N ALA A 8 24.79 5.26 -37.61
CA ALA A 8 25.98 4.41 -37.70
C ALA A 8 27.28 5.21 -37.88
N ALA A 9 27.20 6.39 -38.49
CA ALA A 9 28.30 7.31 -38.61
C ALA A 9 28.71 7.97 -37.28
N ALA A 10 27.84 7.95 -36.27
CA ALA A 10 28.06 8.52 -34.95
C ALA A 10 28.49 7.46 -33.91
N GLY A 11 28.80 6.23 -34.32
CA GLY A 11 29.22 5.16 -33.40
C GLY A 11 28.08 4.61 -32.51
N ILE A 12 26.82 4.82 -32.91
CA ILE A 12 25.65 4.31 -32.17
C ILE A 12 25.54 2.79 -32.41
N THR A 13 25.50 2.02 -31.34
CA THR A 13 25.22 0.59 -31.36
C THR A 13 23.72 0.37 -31.26
N TYR A 14 23.12 -0.21 -32.29
CA TYR A 14 21.71 -0.54 -32.30
C TYR A 14 21.44 -1.84 -31.56
N LEU A 15 20.33 -1.89 -30.82
CA LEU A 15 19.82 -3.13 -30.25
C LEU A 15 19.55 -4.14 -31.35
N THR A 16 20.05 -5.36 -31.19
CA THR A 16 19.82 -6.48 -32.08
C THR A 16 19.43 -7.72 -31.31
N ARG A 17 18.64 -8.58 -31.93
CA ARG A 17 18.31 -9.91 -31.39
C ARG A 17 19.33 -10.99 -31.78
N SER A 18 20.33 -10.65 -32.57
CA SER A 18 21.26 -11.65 -33.15
C SER A 18 22.16 -12.27 -32.09
N ASP A 19 22.54 -11.52 -31.07
CA ASP A 19 23.47 -12.00 -30.05
C ASP A 19 23.04 -11.73 -28.61
N PHE A 20 22.23 -10.73 -28.35
CA PHE A 20 21.87 -10.25 -27.00
C PHE A 20 23.07 -9.92 -26.10
N GLU A 21 24.28 -10.08 -26.60
CA GLU A 21 25.53 -9.78 -25.91
C GLU A 21 26.06 -8.42 -26.41
N GLY A 22 26.41 -7.54 -25.53
CA GLY A 22 26.99 -6.24 -25.87
C GLY A 22 26.00 -5.20 -26.43
N THR A 23 24.76 -5.52 -26.72
CA THR A 23 23.72 -4.56 -27.17
C THR A 23 22.80 -4.11 -26.07
N PHE A 24 22.74 -4.86 -24.97
CA PHE A 24 22.03 -4.44 -23.76
C PHE A 24 22.99 -3.75 -22.79
N PRO A 25 22.56 -2.61 -22.18
CA PRO A 25 23.32 -2.00 -21.10
C PRO A 25 23.53 -3.03 -19.99
N ARG A 26 24.76 -3.22 -19.58
CA ARG A 26 25.12 -4.02 -18.39
C ARG A 26 25.49 -3.05 -17.29
N VAL A 27 24.76 -3.11 -16.18
CA VAL A 27 25.10 -2.35 -14.98
C VAL A 27 26.13 -3.17 -14.20
N ALA A 28 27.26 -2.56 -13.87
CA ALA A 28 28.25 -3.19 -13.00
C ALA A 28 27.66 -3.43 -11.61
N ASP A 29 28.10 -4.48 -10.92
CA ASP A 29 27.57 -4.80 -9.58
C ASP A 29 27.81 -3.64 -8.60
N ALA A 30 28.92 -2.90 -8.75
CA ALA A 30 29.18 -1.69 -7.96
C ALA A 30 28.13 -0.58 -8.18
N ASP A 31 27.54 -0.50 -9.38
CA ASP A 31 26.52 0.52 -9.69
C ASP A 31 25.12 0.13 -9.15
N ARG A 32 24.99 -1.07 -8.59
CA ARG A 32 23.74 -1.55 -7.97
C ARG A 32 23.70 -1.28 -6.47
N VAL A 33 24.79 -0.86 -5.90
CA VAL A 33 24.89 -0.52 -4.48
C VAL A 33 24.63 0.97 -4.32
N MET A 34 23.74 1.31 -3.40
CA MET A 34 23.47 2.71 -3.07
C MET A 34 24.68 3.30 -2.37
N ASP A 35 25.12 4.48 -2.81
CA ASP A 35 26.10 5.28 -2.09
C ASP A 35 25.57 5.69 -0.71
N ASP A 36 26.40 5.64 0.32
CA ASP A 36 25.99 5.92 1.70
C ASP A 36 25.41 7.33 1.88
N ALA A 37 25.93 8.33 1.14
CA ALA A 37 25.40 9.68 1.19
C ALA A 37 24.00 9.77 0.58
N VAL A 38 23.74 8.96 -0.46
CA VAL A 38 22.39 8.86 -1.08
C VAL A 38 21.46 8.04 -0.20
N ALA A 39 21.96 6.98 0.44
CA ALA A 39 21.19 6.21 1.39
C ALA A 39 20.72 7.06 2.58
N ALA A 40 21.56 7.98 3.04
CA ALA A 40 21.23 8.91 4.11
C ALA A 40 20.02 9.81 3.79
N LEU A 41 19.76 10.13 2.51
CA LEU A 41 18.58 10.89 2.09
C LEU A 41 17.25 10.14 2.30
N ASN A 42 17.31 8.84 2.53
CA ASN A 42 16.13 8.02 2.85
C ASN A 42 15.97 7.80 4.37
N LEU A 43 16.86 8.37 5.17
CA LEU A 43 16.77 8.29 6.62
C LEU A 43 16.04 9.51 7.16
N TYR A 44 15.36 9.28 8.27
CA TYR A 44 14.72 10.36 9.02
C TYR A 44 15.78 11.22 9.72
N ASP A 45 15.67 12.54 9.59
CA ASP A 45 16.54 13.50 10.23
C ASP A 45 15.78 14.46 11.17
N ASP A 46 16.52 15.14 12.05
CA ASP A 46 15.97 16.05 13.04
C ASP A 46 15.33 17.29 12.41
N GLU A 47 15.78 17.71 11.23
CA GLU A 47 15.20 18.85 10.51
C GLU A 47 13.80 18.51 10.00
N GLN A 48 13.60 17.31 9.48
CA GLN A 48 12.30 16.81 9.04
C GLN A 48 11.35 16.63 10.23
N VAL A 49 11.86 16.16 11.39
CA VAL A 49 11.08 16.09 12.64
C VAL A 49 10.60 17.47 13.07
N ALA A 50 11.48 18.45 13.06
CA ALA A 50 11.14 19.81 13.45
C ALA A 50 10.10 20.44 12.50
N ALA A 51 10.24 20.18 11.19
CA ALA A 51 9.30 20.65 10.18
C ALA A 51 7.91 20.03 10.35
N ASP A 52 7.85 18.71 10.59
CA ASP A 52 6.59 18.02 10.84
C ASP A 52 5.93 18.50 12.14
N ALA A 53 6.71 18.68 13.20
CA ALA A 53 6.20 19.19 14.47
C ALA A 53 5.63 20.60 14.35
N ALA A 54 6.26 21.48 13.56
CA ALA A 54 5.78 22.84 13.35
C ALA A 54 4.44 22.88 12.59
N LEU A 55 4.19 21.91 11.69
CA LEU A 55 2.90 21.80 10.98
C LEU A 55 1.73 21.40 11.91
N TYR A 56 2.03 20.76 13.04
CA TYR A 56 1.03 20.17 13.94
C TYR A 56 1.07 20.72 15.36
N GLU A 57 1.69 21.87 15.57
CA GLU A 57 1.92 22.48 16.90
C GLU A 57 0.63 22.64 17.71
N ASP A 58 -0.50 22.92 17.06
CA ASP A 58 -1.81 23.08 17.70
C ASP A 58 -2.47 21.74 18.11
N SER A 59 -2.11 20.62 17.45
CA SER A 59 -2.69 19.31 17.75
C SER A 59 -2.12 18.67 19.02
N LEU A 60 -1.05 19.24 19.56
CA LEU A 60 -0.32 18.76 20.74
C LEU A 60 -1.08 18.89 22.06
N ALA A 61 -1.95 19.84 22.20
CA ALA A 61 -2.58 20.13 23.48
C ALA A 61 -3.41 18.96 24.04
N THR A 62 -3.87 18.07 23.15
CA THR A 62 -4.71 16.92 23.49
C THR A 62 -4.03 15.57 23.30
N SER A 63 -2.91 15.51 22.59
CA SER A 63 -2.41 14.28 21.95
C SER A 63 -1.61 13.34 22.85
N PHE A 64 -1.21 13.75 24.05
CA PHE A 64 -0.50 12.90 25.01
C PHE A 64 -1.43 12.22 26.02
N VAL A 65 -2.72 12.34 25.82
CA VAL A 65 -3.69 11.61 26.64
C VAL A 65 -3.72 10.18 26.12
N GLN A 66 -3.50 9.24 26.99
CA GLN A 66 -3.66 7.83 26.67
C GLN A 66 -5.06 7.61 26.10
N PRO A 67 -5.21 6.98 24.94
CA PRO A 67 -6.52 6.60 24.45
C PRO A 67 -7.24 5.80 25.55
N LEU A 68 -8.37 6.28 25.99
CA LEU A 68 -9.18 5.60 26.97
C LEU A 68 -9.80 4.38 26.29
N VAL A 69 -9.13 3.23 26.41
CA VAL A 69 -9.78 1.95 26.14
C VAL A 69 -10.78 1.71 27.28
N THR A 70 -11.93 2.35 27.18
CA THR A 70 -13.02 2.08 28.09
C THR A 70 -13.84 0.92 27.53
N SER A 71 -14.41 0.13 28.44
CA SER A 71 -15.38 -0.94 28.14
C SER A 71 -16.70 -0.42 27.52
N ALA A 72 -16.75 0.82 27.10
CA ALA A 72 -17.87 1.46 26.42
C ALA A 72 -17.95 1.11 24.93
N GLY A 73 -17.43 -0.03 24.53
CA GLY A 73 -17.30 -0.49 23.14
C GLY A 73 -18.57 -0.51 22.31
N SER A 74 -19.76 -0.39 22.88
CA SER A 74 -20.99 -0.44 22.11
C SER A 74 -21.36 0.87 21.39
N TYR A 75 -20.79 2.00 21.79
CA TYR A 75 -21.12 3.30 21.16
C TYR A 75 -20.20 3.69 20.00
N TRP A 76 -19.04 3.05 19.91
CA TRP A 76 -18.00 3.40 18.94
C TRP A 76 -17.65 2.24 18.01
N GLN A 77 -18.49 1.22 17.95
CA GLN A 77 -18.31 0.14 17.01
C GLN A 77 -18.56 0.60 15.60
N LEU A 78 -17.58 0.38 14.73
CA LEU A 78 -17.65 0.71 13.31
C LEU A 78 -18.29 -0.41 12.48
N GLY A 79 -18.33 -1.64 13.02
CA GLY A 79 -18.97 -2.80 12.42
C GLY A 79 -19.26 -3.87 13.47
N GLU A 80 -20.36 -4.59 13.30
CA GLU A 80 -20.77 -5.74 14.11
C GLU A 80 -20.97 -6.96 13.19
N ASP A 81 -20.39 -8.09 13.57
CA ASP A 81 -20.52 -9.35 12.82
C ASP A 81 -20.25 -9.23 11.30
N GLY A 82 -19.39 -8.26 10.94
CA GLY A 82 -19.09 -7.94 9.55
C GLY A 82 -20.00 -6.93 8.87
N GLU A 83 -21.08 -6.51 9.55
CA GLU A 83 -21.97 -5.45 9.09
C GLU A 83 -21.48 -4.08 9.56
N LEU A 84 -21.72 -3.06 8.72
CA LEU A 84 -21.38 -1.68 9.04
C LEU A 84 -22.46 -1.09 9.96
N THR A 85 -22.06 -0.45 11.06
CA THR A 85 -22.97 0.33 11.90
C THR A 85 -23.33 1.66 11.24
N ASP A 86 -24.35 2.36 11.74
CA ASP A 86 -24.71 3.70 11.27
C ASP A 86 -23.51 4.65 11.38
N LEU A 87 -22.79 4.62 12.50
CA LEU A 87 -21.56 5.42 12.68
C LEU A 87 -20.47 5.03 11.66
N GLY A 88 -20.28 3.73 11.43
CA GLY A 88 -19.32 3.26 10.44
C GLY A 88 -19.66 3.71 9.02
N TYR A 89 -20.93 3.72 8.66
CA TYR A 89 -21.41 4.26 7.38
C TYR A 89 -21.17 5.76 7.25
N GLU A 90 -21.54 6.54 8.28
CA GLU A 90 -21.37 7.99 8.26
C GLU A 90 -19.89 8.39 8.15
N LEU A 91 -19.02 7.74 8.93
CA LEU A 91 -17.56 7.97 8.86
C LEU A 91 -16.93 7.49 7.53
N GLY A 92 -17.46 6.43 6.94
CA GLY A 92 -17.03 5.98 5.61
C GLY A 92 -17.48 6.90 4.49
N SER A 93 -18.53 7.67 4.70
CA SER A 93 -19.08 8.63 3.75
C SER A 93 -18.48 10.04 3.88
N ASP A 94 -17.88 10.37 5.02
CA ASP A 94 -17.30 11.68 5.31
C ASP A 94 -15.93 11.54 5.98
N TYR A 95 -14.88 11.81 5.19
CA TYR A 95 -13.51 11.79 5.68
C TYR A 95 -13.23 12.85 6.73
N ASP A 96 -13.88 14.03 6.65
CA ASP A 96 -13.65 15.17 7.53
C ASP A 96 -14.57 15.20 8.74
N ASP A 97 -15.38 14.17 8.97
CA ASP A 97 -16.23 14.08 10.15
C ASP A 97 -15.42 14.21 11.44
N ALA A 98 -15.78 15.18 12.28
CA ALA A 98 -15.07 15.46 13.53
C ALA A 98 -15.06 14.29 14.54
N ARG A 99 -15.98 13.33 14.38
CA ARG A 99 -16.04 12.13 15.22
C ARG A 99 -14.88 11.17 14.99
N TRP A 100 -14.14 11.32 13.88
CA TRP A 100 -12.90 10.57 13.67
C TRP A 100 -11.91 10.72 14.83
N GLU A 101 -11.75 11.94 15.36
CA GLU A 101 -10.83 12.15 16.48
C GLU A 101 -11.28 11.39 17.72
N ILE A 102 -12.60 11.32 17.95
CA ILE A 102 -13.16 10.57 19.08
C ILE A 102 -12.91 9.06 18.88
N VAL A 103 -13.14 8.52 17.68
CA VAL A 103 -12.86 7.10 17.38
C VAL A 103 -11.40 6.76 17.60
N LEU A 104 -10.49 7.64 17.16
CA LEU A 104 -9.04 7.43 17.33
C LEU A 104 -8.62 7.43 18.81
N ASP A 105 -9.34 8.12 19.68
CA ASP A 105 -9.10 8.10 21.13
C ASP A 105 -9.43 6.73 21.78
N PHE A 106 -10.21 5.88 21.09
CA PHE A 106 -10.46 4.49 21.53
C PHE A 106 -9.45 3.48 20.97
N VAL A 107 -8.52 3.91 20.12
CA VAL A 107 -7.46 3.04 19.59
C VAL A 107 -6.19 3.20 20.42
N SER A 108 -5.69 2.10 20.98
CA SER A 108 -4.46 2.15 21.76
C SER A 108 -3.25 2.44 20.87
N LEU A 109 -2.19 3.01 21.44
CA LEU A 109 -0.92 3.23 20.75
C LEU A 109 -0.40 1.92 20.13
N SER A 110 -0.49 0.81 20.88
CA SER A 110 -0.07 -0.51 20.41
C SER A 110 -0.90 -0.98 19.21
N ASP A 111 -2.21 -0.75 19.21
CA ASP A 111 -3.07 -1.12 18.06
C ASP A 111 -2.76 -0.25 16.84
N MET A 112 -2.53 1.05 17.02
CA MET A 112 -2.11 1.95 15.94
C MET A 112 -0.77 1.51 15.34
N GLN A 113 0.22 1.24 16.19
CA GLN A 113 1.54 0.77 15.75
C GLN A 113 1.42 -0.56 15.00
N HIS A 114 0.66 -1.50 15.54
CA HIS A 114 0.45 -2.80 14.91
C HIS A 114 -0.27 -2.65 13.56
N LEU A 115 -1.33 -1.86 13.50
CA LEU A 115 -2.07 -1.61 12.26
C LEU A 115 -1.16 -1.07 11.16
N VAL A 116 -0.34 -0.07 11.47
CA VAL A 116 0.52 0.61 10.48
C VAL A 116 1.70 -0.26 10.04
N LEU A 117 2.30 -1.02 10.96
CA LEU A 117 3.51 -1.81 10.68
C LEU A 117 3.25 -3.15 10.00
N HIS A 118 2.03 -3.70 10.09
CA HIS A 118 1.73 -5.04 9.62
C HIS A 118 0.65 -5.06 8.53
N GLY A 119 0.95 -4.36 7.42
CA GLY A 119 0.07 -4.26 6.24
C GLY A 119 0.24 -5.40 5.22
N TYR A 120 0.82 -6.54 5.58
CA TYR A 120 1.06 -7.63 4.64
C TYR A 120 -0.14 -8.56 4.52
N LEU A 121 -0.78 -8.54 3.35
CA LEU A 121 -1.95 -9.37 2.98
C LEU A 121 -3.14 -9.25 3.96
N ALA A 122 -3.08 -8.30 4.88
CA ALA A 122 -4.10 -8.06 5.89
C ALA A 122 -3.91 -6.69 6.54
N THR A 123 -4.99 -6.12 7.08
CA THR A 123 -4.89 -5.06 8.08
C THR A 123 -5.46 -5.53 9.42
N GLY A 124 -4.74 -5.23 10.50
CA GLY A 124 -5.00 -5.75 11.84
C GLY A 124 -6.44 -5.51 12.34
N GLN A 125 -6.92 -6.40 13.18
CA GLN A 125 -8.19 -6.22 13.90
C GLN A 125 -8.00 -5.22 15.05
N ILE A 126 -8.98 -4.34 15.25
CA ILE A 126 -9.06 -3.45 16.43
C ILE A 126 -10.41 -3.68 17.09
N SER A 127 -10.44 -4.57 18.07
CA SER A 127 -11.68 -5.01 18.71
C SER A 127 -12.39 -3.85 19.46
N GLY A 128 -11.63 -2.89 19.99
CA GLY A 128 -12.19 -1.74 20.74
C GLY A 128 -13.12 -0.84 19.92
N ILE A 129 -12.97 -0.84 18.59
CA ILE A 129 -13.81 -0.05 17.68
C ILE A 129 -14.56 -0.91 16.66
N GLY A 130 -14.55 -2.23 16.83
CA GLY A 130 -15.26 -3.15 15.94
C GLY A 130 -14.62 -3.35 14.54
N LYS A 131 -13.37 -2.88 14.32
CA LYS A 131 -12.68 -3.15 13.05
C LYS A 131 -12.28 -4.63 12.97
N PRO A 132 -12.76 -5.39 11.98
CA PRO A 132 -12.36 -6.78 11.80
C PRO A 132 -10.94 -6.89 11.22
N LEU A 133 -10.37 -8.08 11.26
CA LEU A 133 -9.23 -8.45 10.42
C LEU A 133 -9.68 -8.45 8.97
N THR A 134 -9.01 -7.69 8.13
CA THR A 134 -9.23 -7.70 6.68
C THR A 134 -8.24 -8.62 5.98
N LYS A 135 -8.54 -8.98 4.74
CA LYS A 135 -7.66 -9.77 3.88
C LYS A 135 -7.45 -9.03 2.57
N GLU A 136 -6.20 -8.83 2.20
CA GLU A 136 -5.80 -8.26 0.92
C GLU A 136 -5.04 -9.27 0.07
N VAL A 137 -5.18 -9.15 -1.25
CA VAL A 137 -4.47 -10.02 -2.20
C VAL A 137 -4.09 -9.24 -3.47
N ASP A 138 -3.16 -9.77 -4.24
CA ASP A 138 -2.90 -9.27 -5.59
C ASP A 138 -4.12 -9.50 -6.51
N GLY A 139 -4.25 -8.67 -7.55
CA GLY A 139 -5.39 -8.83 -8.41
C GLY A 139 -5.56 -7.93 -9.61
N PRO A 140 -4.52 -7.61 -10.43
CA PRO A 140 -4.74 -6.78 -11.63
C PRO A 140 -5.56 -7.50 -12.72
N ALA A 141 -5.49 -8.83 -12.81
CA ALA A 141 -6.24 -9.64 -13.78
C ALA A 141 -6.84 -10.92 -13.18
N GLN A 142 -6.74 -11.10 -11.88
CA GLN A 142 -7.27 -12.26 -11.15
C GLN A 142 -7.21 -11.98 -9.65
N VAL A 143 -8.22 -12.36 -8.90
CA VAL A 143 -8.17 -12.31 -7.43
C VAL A 143 -7.28 -13.44 -6.92
N GLY A 144 -6.19 -13.10 -6.27
CA GLY A 144 -5.27 -14.07 -5.68
C GLY A 144 -3.81 -13.83 -6.05
N SER A 145 -2.90 -14.39 -5.27
CA SER A 145 -1.46 -14.32 -5.51
C SER A 145 -0.83 -15.71 -5.47
N PHE A 146 0.41 -15.79 -5.94
CA PHE A 146 1.19 -17.04 -5.97
C PHE A 146 1.36 -17.71 -4.59
N ASN A 147 1.20 -16.97 -3.50
CA ASN A 147 1.29 -17.48 -2.14
C ASN A 147 -0.05 -17.89 -1.54
N GLN A 148 -1.15 -17.81 -2.30
CA GLN A 148 -2.49 -17.93 -1.74
C GLN A 148 -3.26 -19.12 -2.31
N LEU A 149 -4.03 -19.75 -1.43
CA LEU A 149 -4.86 -20.91 -1.75
C LEU A 149 -6.20 -20.54 -2.42
N SER A 150 -6.51 -19.25 -2.55
CA SER A 150 -7.76 -18.78 -3.14
C SER A 150 -7.47 -18.08 -4.46
N TYR A 151 -8.06 -18.55 -5.52
CA TYR A 151 -7.91 -17.98 -6.86
C TYR A 151 -9.28 -17.70 -7.45
N GLY A 152 -9.45 -16.46 -7.95
CA GLY A 152 -10.58 -16.08 -8.76
C GLY A 152 -10.41 -16.49 -10.23
N VAL A 153 -11.34 -16.07 -11.06
CA VAL A 153 -11.28 -16.26 -12.52
C VAL A 153 -10.18 -15.37 -13.11
N GLY A 154 -9.47 -15.88 -14.11
CA GLY A 154 -8.52 -15.08 -14.89
C GLY A 154 -9.23 -14.19 -15.90
N TYR A 155 -9.03 -12.89 -15.80
CA TYR A 155 -9.50 -11.89 -16.76
C TYR A 155 -8.42 -11.59 -17.82
N PRO A 156 -8.77 -10.99 -18.95
CA PRO A 156 -7.78 -10.46 -19.88
C PRO A 156 -6.83 -9.49 -19.17
N ALA A 157 -5.56 -9.52 -19.56
CA ALA A 157 -4.56 -8.61 -19.02
C ALA A 157 -5.01 -7.14 -19.19
N PRO A 158 -4.71 -6.23 -18.24
CA PRO A 158 -5.06 -4.82 -18.32
C PRO A 158 -4.68 -4.15 -19.64
N THR A 159 -3.54 -4.52 -20.23
CA THR A 159 -3.15 -4.08 -21.57
C THR A 159 -4.21 -4.41 -22.64
N VAL A 160 -4.78 -5.62 -22.57
CA VAL A 160 -5.82 -6.07 -23.54
C VAL A 160 -7.13 -5.34 -23.26
N LEU A 161 -7.49 -5.17 -21.99
CA LEU A 161 -8.68 -4.42 -21.60
C LEU A 161 -8.59 -2.96 -22.10
N ALA A 162 -7.44 -2.32 -21.97
CA ALA A 162 -7.25 -0.94 -22.41
C ALA A 162 -7.39 -0.77 -23.92
N GLN A 163 -7.00 -1.78 -24.73
CA GLN A 163 -7.18 -1.78 -26.18
C GLN A 163 -8.63 -1.73 -26.64
N THR A 164 -9.57 -2.01 -25.76
CA THR A 164 -11.01 -1.88 -26.07
C THR A 164 -11.47 -0.43 -26.10
N TRP A 165 -10.74 0.51 -25.52
CA TRP A 165 -11.11 1.93 -25.36
C TRP A 165 -12.50 2.10 -24.71
N ASN A 166 -12.90 1.14 -23.89
CA ASN A 166 -14.22 1.09 -23.29
C ASN A 166 -14.16 1.21 -21.76
N PRO A 167 -14.31 2.42 -21.19
CA PRO A 167 -14.31 2.64 -19.75
C PRO A 167 -15.42 1.89 -19.02
N ALA A 168 -16.59 1.74 -19.63
CA ALA A 168 -17.70 1.02 -19.03
C ALA A 168 -17.38 -0.48 -18.87
N LEU A 169 -16.68 -1.08 -19.85
CA LEU A 169 -16.19 -2.45 -19.73
C LEU A 169 -15.13 -2.57 -18.62
N ALA A 170 -14.24 -1.58 -18.49
CA ALA A 170 -13.25 -1.56 -17.41
C ALA A 170 -13.93 -1.51 -16.03
N ARG A 171 -14.99 -0.70 -15.87
CA ARG A 171 -15.79 -0.67 -14.64
C ARG A 171 -16.45 -2.01 -14.35
N GLU A 172 -17.00 -2.66 -15.37
CA GLU A 172 -17.62 -3.98 -15.22
C GLU A 172 -16.58 -5.05 -14.81
N VAL A 173 -15.38 -5.04 -15.40
CA VAL A 173 -14.28 -5.94 -14.99
C VAL A 173 -13.92 -5.67 -13.52
N GLY A 174 -13.79 -4.41 -13.12
CA GLY A 174 -13.55 -4.04 -11.72
C GLY A 174 -14.63 -4.56 -10.80
N ARG A 175 -15.90 -4.42 -11.19
CA ARG A 175 -17.07 -4.90 -10.41
C ARG A 175 -17.06 -6.42 -10.26
N GLN A 176 -16.71 -7.15 -11.30
CA GLN A 176 -16.60 -8.62 -11.23
C GLN A 176 -15.43 -9.07 -10.36
N LEU A 177 -14.27 -8.41 -10.45
CA LEU A 177 -13.14 -8.65 -9.56
C LEU A 177 -13.51 -8.40 -8.09
N GLY A 178 -14.23 -7.30 -7.82
CA GLY A 178 -14.71 -6.98 -6.48
C GLY A 178 -15.73 -8.01 -5.94
N LEU A 179 -16.63 -8.48 -6.78
CA LEU A 179 -17.60 -9.51 -6.43
C LEU A 179 -16.93 -10.85 -6.13
N GLU A 180 -15.95 -11.25 -6.93
CA GLU A 180 -15.16 -12.45 -6.65
C GLU A 180 -14.34 -12.31 -5.37
N ALA A 181 -13.71 -11.13 -5.15
CA ALA A 181 -12.99 -10.83 -3.92
C ALA A 181 -13.93 -11.00 -2.71
N ALA A 182 -15.13 -10.41 -2.75
CA ALA A 182 -16.12 -10.56 -1.70
C ALA A 182 -16.48 -12.04 -1.45
N THR A 183 -16.72 -12.81 -2.50
CA THR A 183 -17.05 -14.25 -2.41
C THR A 183 -15.91 -15.07 -1.79
N LEU A 184 -14.66 -14.68 -2.06
CA LEU A 184 -13.46 -15.33 -1.51
C LEU A 184 -13.05 -14.79 -0.13
N GLY A 185 -13.86 -13.91 0.45
CA GLY A 185 -13.59 -13.29 1.76
C GLY A 185 -12.40 -12.33 1.72
N VAL A 186 -12.11 -11.75 0.56
CA VAL A 186 -11.07 -10.73 0.35
C VAL A 186 -11.72 -9.35 0.44
N ASP A 187 -11.10 -8.44 1.19
CA ASP A 187 -11.61 -7.09 1.43
C ASP A 187 -10.95 -6.06 0.51
N GLY A 188 -9.67 -6.27 0.17
CA GLY A 188 -8.89 -5.35 -0.64
C GLY A 188 -8.03 -6.04 -1.68
N LEU A 189 -7.73 -5.32 -2.76
CA LEU A 189 -6.88 -5.76 -3.86
C LEU A 189 -5.65 -4.85 -3.99
N TYR A 190 -4.47 -5.44 -4.15
CA TYR A 190 -3.27 -4.72 -4.60
C TYR A 190 -3.34 -4.57 -6.12
N ALA A 191 -4.26 -3.73 -6.55
CA ALA A 191 -4.66 -3.52 -7.95
C ALA A 191 -5.49 -2.23 -8.09
N PRO A 192 -5.70 -1.76 -9.33
CA PRO A 192 -5.00 -2.09 -10.56
C PRO A 192 -3.60 -1.46 -10.62
N CYS A 193 -2.87 -1.70 -11.73
CA CYS A 193 -1.54 -1.15 -11.95
C CYS A 193 -1.59 -0.02 -12.97
N ALA A 194 -1.13 1.19 -12.60
CA ALA A 194 -1.28 2.40 -13.41
C ALA A 194 0.05 3.03 -13.86
N ASN A 195 1.16 2.28 -13.86
CA ASN A 195 2.39 2.75 -14.47
C ASN A 195 2.29 2.68 -16.01
N LEU A 196 3.08 3.49 -16.70
CA LEU A 196 3.05 3.56 -18.15
C LEU A 196 3.97 2.53 -18.80
N HIS A 197 3.59 2.02 -19.96
CA HIS A 197 4.49 1.29 -20.84
C HIS A 197 5.57 2.25 -21.37
N ARG A 198 6.85 1.94 -21.14
CA ARG A 198 7.98 2.72 -21.64
C ARG A 198 8.82 1.97 -22.64
N THR A 199 9.03 0.71 -22.39
CA THR A 199 9.85 -0.17 -23.22
C THR A 199 9.14 -1.51 -23.37
N PRO A 200 9.23 -2.16 -24.52
CA PRO A 200 8.71 -3.52 -24.68
C PRO A 200 9.32 -4.54 -23.70
N LEU A 201 10.48 -4.20 -23.13
CA LEU A 201 11.21 -5.04 -22.18
C LEU A 201 10.81 -4.76 -20.72
N GLY A 202 9.83 -3.90 -20.46
CA GLY A 202 9.28 -3.69 -19.14
C GLY A 202 8.62 -4.98 -18.62
N GLY A 203 9.14 -5.56 -17.53
CA GLY A 203 8.76 -6.89 -17.06
C GLY A 203 7.29 -7.03 -16.65
N ARG A 204 6.62 -5.91 -16.36
CA ARG A 204 5.23 -5.86 -15.88
C ARG A 204 4.26 -5.15 -16.83
N ASN A 205 4.64 -4.93 -18.10
CA ASN A 205 3.77 -4.26 -19.08
C ASN A 205 2.40 -4.96 -19.25
N TYR A 206 2.33 -6.27 -19.05
CA TYR A 206 1.08 -7.02 -19.17
C TYR A 206 0.01 -6.59 -18.16
N GLU A 207 0.41 -6.07 -17.01
CA GLU A 207 -0.50 -5.62 -15.95
C GLU A 207 -0.73 -4.09 -15.94
N TYR A 208 -0.05 -3.33 -16.82
CA TYR A 208 -0.26 -1.91 -17.03
C TYR A 208 -1.18 -1.68 -18.23
N PHE A 209 -1.96 -0.60 -18.20
CA PHE A 209 -2.99 -0.39 -19.23
C PHE A 209 -2.44 0.12 -20.54
N SER A 210 -1.56 1.14 -20.53
CA SER A 210 -1.15 1.86 -21.75
C SER A 210 0.16 2.61 -21.58
N GLU A 211 0.73 3.06 -22.68
CA GLU A 211 1.77 4.10 -22.72
C GLU A 211 1.17 5.52 -22.63
N ASP A 212 -0.12 5.66 -22.94
CA ASP A 212 -0.85 6.94 -22.86
C ASP A 212 -1.39 7.13 -21.42
N PRO A 213 -1.03 8.25 -20.76
CA PRO A 213 -1.43 8.49 -19.37
C PRO A 213 -2.94 8.70 -19.20
N LEU A 214 -3.64 9.23 -20.21
CA LEU A 214 -5.08 9.44 -20.14
C LEU A 214 -5.83 8.11 -20.23
N VAL A 215 -5.46 7.25 -21.17
CA VAL A 215 -6.03 5.90 -21.30
C VAL A 215 -5.75 5.10 -20.05
N CYS A 216 -4.49 5.11 -19.60
CA CYS A 216 -4.08 4.37 -18.40
C CYS A 216 -4.88 4.81 -17.18
N GLY A 217 -4.94 6.10 -16.89
CA GLY A 217 -5.65 6.65 -15.73
C GLY A 217 -7.16 6.43 -15.81
N THR A 218 -7.76 6.63 -16.97
CA THR A 218 -9.21 6.43 -17.17
C THR A 218 -9.60 4.98 -16.92
N MET A 219 -8.86 4.02 -17.49
CA MET A 219 -9.16 2.60 -17.30
C MET A 219 -8.93 2.16 -15.85
N ALA A 220 -7.83 2.62 -15.22
CA ALA A 220 -7.54 2.33 -13.83
C ALA A 220 -8.64 2.87 -12.89
N ALA A 221 -9.07 4.12 -13.07
CA ALA A 221 -10.14 4.73 -12.30
C ALA A 221 -11.45 3.93 -12.38
N GLN A 222 -11.78 3.43 -13.57
CA GLN A 222 -13.00 2.63 -13.75
C GLN A 222 -12.91 1.26 -13.10
N VAL A 223 -11.76 0.59 -13.16
CA VAL A 223 -11.56 -0.68 -12.45
C VAL A 223 -11.68 -0.48 -10.93
N VAL A 224 -11.05 0.56 -10.39
CA VAL A 224 -11.18 0.90 -8.95
C VAL A 224 -12.63 1.17 -8.59
N GLY A 225 -13.32 2.02 -9.36
CA GLY A 225 -14.72 2.35 -9.11
C GLY A 225 -15.64 1.12 -9.14
N GLY A 226 -15.42 0.20 -10.08
CA GLY A 226 -16.18 -1.05 -10.15
C GLY A 226 -15.94 -1.97 -8.95
N ALA A 227 -14.70 -2.13 -8.51
CA ALA A 227 -14.38 -2.92 -7.31
C ALA A 227 -15.01 -2.31 -6.04
N ARG A 228 -15.00 -0.99 -5.94
CA ARG A 228 -15.64 -0.24 -4.86
C ARG A 228 -17.15 -0.45 -4.81
N ASP A 229 -17.84 -0.46 -5.95
CA ASP A 229 -19.27 -0.79 -6.02
C ASP A 229 -19.60 -2.15 -5.37
N ALA A 230 -18.65 -3.08 -5.43
CA ALA A 230 -18.73 -4.38 -4.76
C ALA A 230 -18.19 -4.38 -3.32
N GLY A 231 -17.86 -3.23 -2.76
CA GLY A 231 -17.33 -3.09 -1.40
C GLY A 231 -15.91 -3.63 -1.22
N THR A 232 -15.14 -3.67 -2.29
CA THR A 232 -13.73 -4.08 -2.27
C THR A 232 -12.86 -2.88 -2.57
N TYR A 233 -12.02 -2.50 -1.60
CA TYR A 233 -11.08 -1.40 -1.82
C TYR A 233 -9.88 -1.85 -2.66
N CYS A 234 -9.23 -0.89 -3.29
CA CYS A 234 -8.09 -1.10 -4.14
C CYS A 234 -6.89 -0.29 -3.66
N PHE A 235 -5.71 -0.88 -3.68
CA PHE A 235 -4.45 -0.16 -3.60
C PHE A 235 -3.88 -0.03 -5.01
N LEU A 236 -4.23 1.06 -5.69
CA LEU A 236 -3.73 1.40 -7.02
C LEU A 236 -2.21 1.53 -7.01
N LYS A 237 -1.50 0.85 -7.92
CA LYS A 237 -0.04 0.70 -7.83
C LYS A 237 0.69 0.97 -9.15
N HIS A 238 1.98 1.30 -9.14
CA HIS A 238 2.84 1.59 -8.01
C HIS A 238 3.20 3.08 -8.05
N PHE A 239 2.86 3.82 -7.05
CA PHE A 239 3.02 5.27 -6.99
C PHE A 239 4.41 5.65 -6.47
N ALA A 240 5.33 6.17 -7.32
CA ALA A 240 5.17 6.39 -8.73
C ALA A 240 6.44 5.99 -9.50
N VAL A 241 6.35 6.04 -10.83
CA VAL A 241 7.50 5.89 -11.75
C VAL A 241 8.09 4.47 -11.79
N ASN A 242 7.32 3.44 -11.45
CA ASN A 242 7.75 2.04 -11.54
C ASN A 242 7.54 1.49 -12.96
N ASN A 243 8.24 2.08 -13.94
CA ASN A 243 8.11 1.73 -15.36
C ASN A 243 9.15 0.72 -15.83
N GLN A 244 10.04 0.27 -14.95
CA GLN A 244 11.03 -0.76 -15.16
C GLN A 244 11.02 -1.72 -13.97
N ASP A 245 10.85 -3.01 -14.23
CA ASP A 245 10.83 -4.02 -13.19
C ASP A 245 12.24 -4.52 -12.80
N SER A 246 13.15 -4.61 -13.77
CA SER A 246 14.53 -5.01 -13.52
C SER A 246 15.22 -4.03 -12.56
N TYR A 247 15.72 -4.58 -11.44
CA TYR A 247 16.40 -3.81 -10.38
C TYR A 247 15.56 -2.71 -9.74
N ARG A 248 14.24 -2.83 -9.73
CA ARG A 248 13.31 -1.82 -9.22
C ARG A 248 13.58 -1.39 -7.77
N ASP A 249 14.12 -2.27 -6.97
CA ASP A 249 14.53 -2.05 -5.57
C ASP A 249 15.79 -1.19 -5.42
N SER A 250 16.60 -1.08 -6.47
CA SER A 250 17.82 -0.27 -6.50
C SER A 250 17.82 0.80 -7.60
N LEU A 251 16.67 1.03 -8.22
CA LEU A 251 16.54 1.96 -9.35
C LEU A 251 16.35 3.39 -8.87
N TYR A 252 17.16 4.29 -9.41
CA TYR A 252 17.04 5.74 -9.32
C TYR A 252 16.44 6.28 -10.62
N THR A 253 15.31 6.97 -10.56
CA THR A 253 14.62 7.49 -11.74
C THR A 253 14.77 9.00 -11.79
N TRP A 254 15.46 9.47 -12.82
CA TRP A 254 15.71 10.89 -13.05
C TRP A 254 14.86 11.39 -14.21
N LEU A 255 14.09 12.44 -13.98
CA LEU A 255 13.23 13.06 -14.96
C LEU A 255 12.96 14.52 -14.58
N THR A 256 12.47 15.31 -15.52
CA THR A 256 12.00 16.68 -15.22
C THR A 256 10.67 16.62 -14.48
N GLU A 257 10.36 17.65 -13.69
CA GLU A 257 9.06 17.76 -13.02
C GLU A 257 7.91 17.79 -14.03
N GLN A 258 8.09 18.44 -15.18
CA GLN A 258 7.10 18.42 -16.25
C GLN A 258 6.80 16.99 -16.72
N SER A 259 7.82 16.20 -17.05
CA SER A 259 7.62 14.81 -17.45
C SER A 259 6.98 13.98 -16.33
N LEU A 260 7.39 14.21 -15.08
CA LEU A 260 6.83 13.54 -13.92
C LEU A 260 5.32 13.80 -13.84
N ARG A 261 4.89 15.06 -13.89
CA ARG A 261 3.49 15.47 -13.70
C ARG A 261 2.61 15.15 -14.90
N GLU A 262 3.07 15.46 -16.12
CA GLU A 262 2.24 15.32 -17.32
C GLU A 262 2.09 13.85 -17.78
N LEU A 263 3.08 13.00 -17.48
CA LEU A 263 3.09 11.61 -17.92
C LEU A 263 2.90 10.63 -16.75
N TYR A 264 3.87 10.56 -15.84
CA TYR A 264 3.96 9.45 -14.88
C TYR A 264 3.03 9.58 -13.69
N LEU A 265 2.71 10.78 -13.25
CA LEU A 265 1.75 11.01 -12.17
C LEU A 265 0.31 11.13 -12.70
N ARG A 266 0.14 11.52 -13.97
CA ARG A 266 -1.19 11.77 -14.53
C ARG A 266 -2.17 10.60 -14.44
N PRO A 267 -1.80 9.32 -14.65
CA PRO A 267 -2.72 8.19 -14.47
C PRO A 267 -3.25 8.09 -13.04
N PHE A 268 -2.39 8.32 -12.06
CA PHE A 268 -2.76 8.29 -10.64
C PHE A 268 -3.66 9.47 -10.27
N GLN A 269 -3.34 10.66 -10.78
CA GLN A 269 -4.17 11.85 -10.57
C GLN A 269 -5.60 11.62 -11.08
N ILE A 270 -5.76 11.10 -12.30
CA ILE A 270 -7.08 10.79 -12.88
C ILE A 270 -7.83 9.77 -12.00
N ALA A 271 -7.12 8.79 -11.46
CA ALA A 271 -7.75 7.80 -10.60
C ALA A 271 -8.14 8.38 -9.24
N VAL A 272 -7.34 9.27 -8.65
CA VAL A 272 -7.67 10.00 -7.41
C VAL A 272 -8.88 10.91 -7.64
N GLU A 273 -8.90 11.69 -8.72
CA GLU A 273 -10.06 12.50 -9.14
C GLU A 273 -11.31 11.63 -9.36
N GLY A 274 -11.13 10.35 -9.72
CA GLY A 274 -12.18 9.34 -9.87
C GLY A 274 -12.61 8.66 -8.56
N GLY A 275 -12.07 9.07 -7.40
CA GLY A 275 -12.45 8.58 -6.08
C GLY A 275 -11.67 7.35 -5.61
N THR A 276 -10.41 7.19 -6.04
CA THR A 276 -9.51 6.18 -5.47
C THR A 276 -9.11 6.57 -4.06
N THR A 277 -9.29 5.67 -3.09
CA THR A 277 -8.96 5.87 -1.67
C THR A 277 -7.77 5.04 -1.19
N GLY A 278 -7.20 4.19 -2.02
CA GLY A 278 -6.03 3.38 -1.69
C GLY A 278 -4.95 3.43 -2.76
N LEU A 279 -3.69 3.63 -2.35
CA LEU A 279 -2.52 3.64 -3.23
C LEU A 279 -1.41 2.75 -2.66
N MET A 280 -0.60 2.17 -3.54
CA MET A 280 0.63 1.49 -3.15
C MET A 280 1.83 2.26 -3.71
N SER A 281 2.75 2.66 -2.83
CA SER A 281 3.99 3.31 -3.23
C SER A 281 4.95 2.32 -3.89
N SER A 282 5.85 2.84 -4.72
CA SER A 282 6.76 2.00 -5.50
C SER A 282 8.10 1.73 -4.80
N TYR A 283 8.81 0.69 -5.26
CA TYR A 283 10.16 0.37 -4.79
C TYR A 283 11.21 1.40 -5.18
N ASN A 284 11.11 1.93 -6.41
CA ASN A 284 12.13 2.81 -6.97
C ASN A 284 12.22 4.16 -6.24
N ARG A 285 13.33 4.86 -6.51
CA ARG A 285 13.50 6.24 -6.09
C ARG A 285 13.07 7.18 -7.20
N VAL A 286 12.52 8.32 -6.81
CA VAL A 286 12.34 9.50 -7.67
C VAL A 286 13.45 10.48 -7.33
N GLY A 287 14.38 10.70 -8.29
CA GLY A 287 15.66 11.26 -7.94
C GLY A 287 16.42 10.33 -6.98
N ALA A 288 16.87 10.85 -5.85
CA ALA A 288 17.58 10.10 -4.82
C ALA A 288 16.67 9.53 -3.72
N VAL A 289 15.42 9.97 -3.63
CA VAL A 289 14.50 9.62 -2.52
C VAL A 289 13.60 8.46 -2.91
N TRP A 290 13.52 7.47 -2.05
CA TRP A 290 12.55 6.39 -2.21
C TRP A 290 11.12 6.93 -2.29
N ALA A 291 10.35 6.46 -3.28
CA ALA A 291 9.01 6.99 -3.54
C ALA A 291 8.07 6.87 -2.33
N GLY A 292 8.12 5.73 -1.60
CA GLY A 292 7.34 5.52 -0.38
C GLY A 292 7.81 6.31 0.84
N GLY A 293 8.98 6.95 0.76
CA GLY A 293 9.53 7.85 1.78
C GLY A 293 9.59 9.32 1.33
N SER A 294 8.95 9.66 0.22
CA SER A 294 9.00 11.01 -0.35
C SER A 294 7.81 11.85 0.11
N ARG A 295 8.05 12.77 1.06
CA ARG A 295 7.01 13.71 1.52
C ARG A 295 6.49 14.59 0.38
N ALA A 296 7.36 15.05 -0.51
CA ALA A 296 6.96 15.82 -1.68
C ALA A 296 5.95 15.06 -2.54
N LEU A 297 6.14 13.74 -2.69
CA LEU A 297 5.25 12.91 -3.51
C LEU A 297 3.97 12.53 -2.76
N LEU A 298 4.10 11.99 -1.51
CA LEU A 298 2.96 11.43 -0.77
C LEU A 298 2.13 12.48 -0.02
N THR A 299 2.75 13.57 0.40
CA THR A 299 2.05 14.65 1.10
C THR A 299 1.76 15.80 0.14
N SER A 300 2.79 16.48 -0.38
CA SER A 300 2.56 17.73 -1.10
C SER A 300 1.79 17.51 -2.40
N VAL A 301 2.18 16.56 -3.23
CA VAL A 301 1.47 16.30 -4.50
C VAL A 301 0.17 15.53 -4.26
N LEU A 302 0.27 14.39 -3.59
CA LEU A 302 -0.88 13.47 -3.49
C LEU A 302 -2.00 14.05 -2.61
N ARG A 303 -1.66 14.51 -1.39
CA ARG A 303 -2.68 14.94 -0.42
C ARG A 303 -3.02 16.43 -0.52
N GLU A 304 -2.01 17.30 -0.57
CA GLU A 304 -2.22 18.75 -0.54
C GLU A 304 -2.67 19.30 -1.90
N GLU A 305 -2.07 18.85 -3.03
CA GLU A 305 -2.47 19.35 -4.35
C GLU A 305 -3.69 18.60 -4.94
N TRP A 306 -3.75 17.26 -4.79
CA TRP A 306 -4.83 16.48 -5.40
C TRP A 306 -5.99 16.18 -4.46
N GLY A 307 -5.85 16.49 -3.16
CA GLY A 307 -6.90 16.22 -2.18
C GLY A 307 -7.14 14.73 -1.93
N PHE A 308 -6.11 13.90 -2.01
CA PHE A 308 -6.26 12.47 -1.76
C PHE A 308 -6.60 12.17 -0.30
N GLU A 309 -7.73 11.55 -0.10
CA GLU A 309 -8.23 11.03 1.16
C GLU A 309 -8.18 9.51 1.14
N GLY A 310 -7.38 8.93 2.00
CA GLY A 310 -7.21 7.48 2.03
C GLY A 310 -5.82 7.01 2.39
N ALA A 311 -5.57 5.71 2.23
CA ALA A 311 -4.36 5.05 2.68
C ALA A 311 -3.33 4.83 1.56
N VAL A 312 -2.06 5.08 1.90
CA VAL A 312 -0.91 4.68 1.09
C VAL A 312 -0.19 3.53 1.78
N ILE A 313 -0.19 2.35 1.16
CA ILE A 313 0.62 1.21 1.58
C ILE A 313 1.97 1.21 0.85
N THR A 314 3.04 0.72 1.48
CA THR A 314 4.29 0.47 0.76
C THR A 314 4.14 -0.73 -0.18
N ASP A 315 5.01 -0.85 -1.20
CA ASP A 315 5.25 -2.15 -1.82
C ASP A 315 5.90 -3.09 -0.79
N TYR A 316 6.06 -4.37 -1.12
CA TYR A 316 6.54 -5.38 -0.18
C TYR A 316 7.93 -5.04 0.37
N ALA A 317 8.01 -4.79 1.66
CA ALA A 317 9.17 -4.21 2.33
C ALA A 317 10.14 -5.25 2.92
N ASP A 318 9.77 -6.53 2.93
CA ASP A 318 10.60 -7.60 3.45
C ASP A 318 11.92 -7.69 2.68
N HIS A 319 13.03 -7.68 3.40
CA HIS A 319 14.41 -7.63 2.86
C HIS A 319 14.84 -6.32 2.19
N GLN A 320 14.06 -5.24 2.30
CA GLN A 320 14.37 -3.94 1.71
C GLN A 320 14.80 -2.94 2.80
N ASP A 321 16.07 -2.98 3.20
CA ASP A 321 16.60 -2.19 4.33
C ASP A 321 16.45 -0.66 4.13
N TYR A 322 16.36 -0.19 2.88
CA TYR A 322 16.15 1.23 2.57
C TYR A 322 14.70 1.69 2.73
N MET A 323 13.75 0.78 2.82
CA MET A 323 12.34 1.09 3.01
C MET A 323 12.07 1.26 4.51
N SER A 324 12.35 2.45 5.04
CA SER A 324 12.16 2.77 6.45
C SER A 324 10.68 3.02 6.77
N ALA A 325 10.14 2.32 7.77
CA ALA A 325 8.76 2.53 8.23
C ALA A 325 8.55 3.92 8.82
N ASP A 326 9.54 4.46 9.52
CA ASP A 326 9.50 5.83 10.08
C ASP A 326 9.43 6.87 8.97
N GLN A 327 10.23 6.71 7.94
CA GLN A 327 10.24 7.64 6.81
C GLN A 327 8.93 7.54 6.03
N ALA A 328 8.43 6.32 5.76
CA ALA A 328 7.14 6.13 5.10
C ALA A 328 6.00 6.81 5.86
N LEU A 329 5.92 6.60 7.18
CA LEU A 329 4.89 7.19 8.03
C LEU A 329 4.90 8.72 7.95
N ARG A 330 6.07 9.34 8.03
CA ARG A 330 6.21 10.81 8.00
C ARG A 330 6.04 11.42 6.63
N ALA A 331 6.41 10.68 5.59
CA ALA A 331 6.20 11.11 4.23
C ALA A 331 4.73 11.16 3.81
N GLY A 332 3.83 10.58 4.60
CA GLY A 332 2.41 10.50 4.26
C GLY A 332 1.93 9.09 3.95
N GLY A 333 2.78 8.07 4.15
CA GLY A 333 2.40 6.66 4.08
C GLY A 333 1.62 6.22 5.32
N ASP A 334 0.83 5.17 5.20
CA ASP A 334 -0.13 4.76 6.22
C ASP A 334 -0.02 3.27 6.60
N LEU A 335 0.46 2.45 5.69
CA LEU A 335 0.67 1.01 5.91
C LEU A 335 2.05 0.60 5.43
N TYR A 336 2.73 -0.17 6.25
CA TYR A 336 4.01 -0.76 5.92
C TYR A 336 3.83 -2.25 5.63
N MET A 337 4.08 -2.65 4.38
CA MET A 337 3.87 -4.03 3.95
C MET A 337 5.07 -4.89 4.32
N ASP A 338 5.16 -5.26 5.60
CA ASP A 338 6.16 -6.20 6.12
C ASP A 338 5.55 -7.58 6.29
N GLY A 339 6.28 -8.61 5.89
CA GLY A 339 5.86 -9.99 6.06
C GLY A 339 6.01 -10.47 7.50
N VAL A 340 5.35 -11.58 7.79
CA VAL A 340 5.32 -12.22 9.13
C VAL A 340 6.69 -12.60 9.69
N PHE A 341 7.74 -12.52 8.89
CA PHE A 341 9.09 -12.99 9.24
C PHE A 341 10.05 -11.88 9.68
N ARG A 342 9.71 -10.63 9.45
CA ARG A 342 10.41 -9.48 9.99
C ARG A 342 9.39 -8.65 10.75
N ASN A 343 9.56 -8.52 12.05
CA ASN A 343 8.75 -7.59 12.82
C ASN A 343 9.11 -6.17 12.38
N GLY A 344 8.31 -5.58 11.51
CA GLY A 344 8.39 -4.18 11.22
C GLY A 344 8.47 -3.41 12.53
N SER A 345 9.39 -2.48 12.64
CA SER A 345 9.55 -1.65 13.83
C SER A 345 9.81 -0.22 13.43
N PHE A 346 9.27 0.69 14.22
CA PHE A 346 9.69 2.08 14.14
C PHE A 346 11.00 2.25 14.89
N SER A 347 12.06 2.63 14.19
CA SER A 347 13.37 2.90 14.82
C SER A 347 13.30 4.17 15.67
N TYR A 348 12.45 5.10 15.32
CA TYR A 348 12.20 6.38 16.02
C TYR A 348 10.80 6.45 16.62
N GLY A 349 10.22 5.29 16.94
CA GLY A 349 8.93 5.18 17.60
C GLY A 349 9.02 5.55 19.09
N PHE A 350 7.85 5.72 19.70
CA PHE A 350 7.71 6.03 21.11
C PHE A 350 6.83 5.00 21.79
N THR A 351 7.21 4.61 22.99
CA THR A 351 6.32 3.90 23.91
C THR A 351 5.32 4.87 24.54
N GLN A 352 4.26 4.34 25.16
CA GLN A 352 3.29 5.15 25.88
C GLN A 352 3.92 5.98 27.01
N GLU A 353 4.90 5.41 27.72
CA GLU A 353 5.64 6.10 28.78
C GLU A 353 6.48 7.25 28.23
N GLU A 354 7.18 7.00 27.12
CA GLU A 354 8.01 8.02 26.46
C GLU A 354 7.15 9.17 25.90
N LEU A 355 6.00 8.90 25.27
CA LEU A 355 5.07 9.94 24.83
C LEU A 355 4.60 10.78 26.03
N SER A 356 4.22 10.14 27.13
CA SER A 356 3.75 10.83 28.33
C SER A 356 4.82 11.71 28.97
N SER A 357 6.08 11.30 28.91
CA SER A 357 7.22 12.00 29.50
C SER A 357 7.87 13.00 28.56
N ALA A 358 7.58 12.99 27.27
CA ALA A 358 8.20 13.88 26.28
C ALA A 358 7.74 15.34 26.41
N ARG A 359 6.55 15.56 26.96
CA ARG A 359 5.96 16.91 27.08
C ARG A 359 6.85 17.87 27.85
N GLY A 360 7.20 18.99 27.25
CA GLY A 360 8.06 20.02 27.86
C GLY A 360 9.55 19.67 27.82
N THR A 361 9.94 18.66 27.10
CA THR A 361 11.34 18.27 26.85
C THR A 361 11.74 18.59 25.42
N ASP A 362 13.02 18.42 25.08
CA ASP A 362 13.55 18.48 23.72
C ASP A 362 13.00 17.37 22.78
N ARG A 363 12.43 16.30 23.34
CA ARG A 363 11.76 15.23 22.58
C ARG A 363 10.30 15.53 22.24
N ALA A 364 9.73 16.64 22.71
CA ALA A 364 8.30 16.93 22.53
C ALA A 364 7.93 17.03 21.05
N ALA A 365 8.74 17.70 20.23
CA ALA A 365 8.48 17.83 18.80
C ALA A 365 8.46 16.47 18.08
N ALA A 366 9.46 15.62 18.34
CA ALA A 366 9.51 14.29 17.76
C ALA A 366 8.34 13.40 18.17
N ALA A 367 7.97 13.43 19.45
CA ALA A 367 6.83 12.67 19.99
C ALA A 367 5.51 13.13 19.35
N THR A 368 5.35 14.42 19.12
CA THR A 368 4.17 14.99 18.45
C THR A 368 4.09 14.54 17.00
N SER A 369 5.15 14.78 16.25
CA SER A 369 5.22 14.35 14.85
C SER A 369 4.87 12.87 14.73
N TYR A 370 5.47 12.01 15.55
CA TYR A 370 5.20 10.58 15.56
C TYR A 370 3.72 10.26 15.81
N LEU A 371 3.16 10.77 16.89
CA LEU A 371 1.77 10.46 17.27
C LEU A 371 0.76 11.01 16.26
N THR A 372 0.96 12.22 15.77
CA THR A 372 0.08 12.84 14.77
C THR A 372 0.07 12.03 13.46
N ASN A 373 1.25 11.66 12.97
CA ASN A 373 1.35 10.84 11.76
C ASN A 373 0.77 9.43 11.96
N LEU A 374 0.93 8.85 13.16
CA LEU A 374 0.37 7.55 13.48
C LEU A 374 -1.17 7.59 13.56
N ARG A 375 -1.75 8.63 14.15
CA ARG A 375 -3.21 8.85 14.19
C ARG A 375 -3.76 9.07 12.78
N ARG A 376 -3.12 9.91 11.95
CA ARG A 376 -3.49 10.10 10.55
C ARG A 376 -3.47 8.77 9.80
N ALA A 377 -2.39 8.00 9.90
CA ALA A 377 -2.27 6.72 9.23
C ALA A 377 -3.36 5.73 9.67
N THR A 378 -3.65 5.67 10.96
CA THR A 378 -4.74 4.85 11.50
C THR A 378 -6.10 5.28 10.93
N LYS A 379 -6.41 6.58 10.91
CA LYS A 379 -7.63 7.13 10.29
C LYS A 379 -7.74 6.69 8.83
N ASN A 380 -6.68 6.89 8.06
CA ASN A 380 -6.65 6.57 6.64
C ASN A 380 -6.92 5.10 6.34
N VAL A 381 -6.33 4.19 7.11
CA VAL A 381 -6.56 2.75 6.98
C VAL A 381 -8.00 2.38 7.33
N LEU A 382 -8.55 2.97 8.40
CA LEU A 382 -9.94 2.75 8.79
C LEU A 382 -10.90 3.31 7.73
N TYR A 383 -10.61 4.50 7.20
CA TYR A 383 -11.43 5.16 6.19
C TYR A 383 -11.53 4.33 4.91
N VAL A 384 -10.41 3.83 4.38
CA VAL A 384 -10.42 3.00 3.14
C VAL A 384 -11.34 1.78 3.30
N TRP A 385 -11.32 1.13 4.45
CA TRP A 385 -12.18 -0.01 4.74
C TRP A 385 -13.65 0.40 4.85
N LEU A 386 -13.96 1.48 5.58
CA LEU A 386 -15.34 1.97 5.79
C LEU A 386 -15.93 2.53 4.49
N GLU A 387 -15.16 3.32 3.75
CA GLU A 387 -15.59 3.93 2.50
C GLU A 387 -16.04 2.89 1.48
N ALA A 388 -15.25 1.85 1.27
CA ALA A 388 -15.61 0.78 0.34
C ALA A 388 -16.90 0.05 0.79
N ARG A 389 -17.12 -0.10 2.09
CA ARG A 389 -18.34 -0.72 2.64
C ARG A 389 -19.55 0.21 2.50
N ALA A 390 -19.37 1.50 2.77
CA ALA A 390 -20.43 2.51 2.58
C ALA A 390 -20.82 2.60 1.09
N ALA A 391 -19.84 2.65 0.19
CA ALA A 391 -20.09 2.66 -1.25
C ALA A 391 -20.86 1.44 -1.76
N ASN A 392 -20.62 0.26 -1.18
CA ASN A 392 -21.40 -0.94 -1.50
C ASN A 392 -22.85 -0.84 -1.03
N LEU A 393 -23.10 -0.28 0.14
CA LEU A 393 -24.46 -0.04 0.63
C LEU A 393 -25.22 0.94 -0.27
N ASP A 394 -24.56 2.01 -0.70
CA ASP A 394 -25.12 2.99 -1.64
C ASP A 394 -25.42 2.35 -2.99
N TYR A 395 -24.49 1.55 -3.52
CA TYR A 395 -24.71 0.80 -4.75
C TYR A 395 -25.92 -0.12 -4.63
N ASN A 396 -26.03 -0.87 -3.54
CA ASN A 396 -27.14 -1.80 -3.32
C ASN A 396 -28.49 -1.08 -3.18
N THR A 397 -28.50 0.09 -2.55
CA THR A 397 -29.69 0.94 -2.45
C THR A 397 -30.13 1.39 -3.85
N ALA A 398 -29.21 1.91 -4.65
CA ALA A 398 -29.51 2.31 -6.03
C ALA A 398 -29.92 1.12 -6.92
N ALA A 399 -29.31 -0.05 -6.73
CA ALA A 399 -29.68 -1.28 -7.44
C ALA A 399 -31.12 -1.72 -7.12
N ALA A 400 -31.50 -1.65 -5.85
CA ALA A 400 -32.87 -1.96 -5.42
C ALA A 400 -33.91 -1.01 -6.04
N GLU A 401 -33.62 0.29 -6.07
CA GLU A 401 -34.45 1.30 -6.72
C GLU A 401 -34.59 1.07 -8.23
N ALA A 402 -33.52 0.62 -8.87
CA ALA A 402 -33.47 0.29 -10.29
C ALA A 402 -34.05 -1.09 -10.62
N GLY A 403 -34.41 -1.90 -9.64
CA GLY A 403 -34.89 -3.29 -9.82
C GLY A 403 -33.78 -4.23 -10.33
N THR A 404 -32.52 -3.94 -10.05
CA THR A 404 -31.38 -4.80 -10.37
C THR A 404 -30.91 -5.54 -9.12
N ALA A 405 -30.11 -6.61 -9.30
CA ALA A 405 -29.63 -7.43 -8.18
C ALA A 405 -28.58 -6.67 -7.35
N PRO A 406 -28.70 -6.69 -6.02
CA PRO A 406 -27.67 -6.15 -5.14
C PRO A 406 -26.40 -7.03 -5.19
N ILE A 407 -25.27 -6.46 -4.77
CA ILE A 407 -24.02 -7.19 -4.54
C ILE A 407 -23.90 -7.46 -3.05
N GLU A 408 -24.29 -8.64 -2.62
CA GLU A 408 -24.18 -9.04 -1.23
C GLU A 408 -22.75 -9.49 -0.91
N ARG A 409 -22.24 -9.02 0.21
CA ARG A 409 -20.97 -9.53 0.75
C ARG A 409 -21.26 -10.60 1.80
N PRO A 410 -20.53 -11.73 1.78
CA PRO A 410 -20.63 -12.71 2.85
C PRO A 410 -20.27 -12.07 4.19
N ILE A 411 -21.09 -12.32 5.21
CA ILE A 411 -20.80 -11.90 6.58
C ILE A 411 -19.56 -12.65 7.04
N LYS A 412 -18.52 -11.92 7.42
CA LYS A 412 -17.35 -12.51 8.08
C LYS A 412 -17.72 -12.75 9.54
N THR A 413 -18.09 -13.99 9.85
CA THR A 413 -18.03 -14.43 11.24
C THR A 413 -16.57 -14.45 11.67
N ALA A 414 -16.30 -13.93 12.87
CA ALA A 414 -14.98 -14.03 13.49
C ALA A 414 -14.69 -15.51 13.82
N GLY A 415 -14.45 -16.30 12.79
CA GLY A 415 -13.95 -17.67 12.91
C GLY A 415 -12.50 -17.65 13.40
N PRO A 416 -12.00 -18.75 13.93
CA PRO A 416 -10.61 -18.84 14.34
C PRO A 416 -9.71 -18.46 13.18
N ASN A 417 -8.75 -17.60 13.45
CA ASN A 417 -7.77 -17.11 12.45
C ASN A 417 -6.90 -18.29 11.98
N TYR A 418 -7.39 -19.05 11.02
CA TYR A 418 -6.69 -20.21 10.47
C TYR A 418 -5.37 -19.82 9.78
N VAL A 419 -5.26 -18.59 9.26
CA VAL A 419 -4.02 -18.09 8.65
C VAL A 419 -2.98 -17.85 9.73
N GLY A 420 -3.32 -17.17 10.81
CA GLY A 420 -2.43 -16.99 11.95
C GLY A 420 -2.06 -18.31 12.62
N THR A 421 -3.00 -19.24 12.73
CA THR A 421 -2.76 -20.58 13.29
C THR A 421 -1.89 -21.42 12.37
N ALA A 422 -2.11 -21.37 11.06
CA ALA A 422 -1.29 -22.11 10.07
C ALA A 422 0.13 -21.53 9.99
N LEU A 423 0.29 -20.22 10.07
CA LEU A 423 1.61 -19.56 10.11
C LEU A 423 2.35 -19.89 11.42
N ALA A 424 1.70 -19.81 12.56
CA ALA A 424 2.29 -20.21 13.84
C ALA A 424 2.70 -21.69 13.88
N LEU A 425 1.94 -22.57 13.21
CA LEU A 425 2.31 -23.98 13.04
C LEU A 425 3.49 -24.14 12.08
N ALA A 426 3.55 -23.38 11.00
CA ALA A 426 4.68 -23.39 10.06
C ALA A 426 5.98 -22.91 10.75
N ASP A 427 5.89 -21.85 11.54
CA ASP A 427 7.02 -21.34 12.33
C ASP A 427 7.47 -22.35 13.39
N ALA A 428 6.55 -23.00 14.08
CA ALA A 428 6.87 -24.06 15.06
C ALA A 428 7.56 -25.26 14.39
N VAL A 429 7.12 -25.64 13.18
CA VAL A 429 7.75 -26.70 12.39
C VAL A 429 9.13 -26.28 11.87
N ALA A 430 9.30 -25.04 11.44
CA ALA A 430 10.59 -24.50 11.01
C ALA A 430 11.58 -24.44 12.19
N ALA A 431 11.15 -23.92 13.35
CA ALA A 431 11.97 -23.85 14.55
C ALA A 431 12.40 -25.23 15.04
N THR A 432 11.47 -26.20 15.08
CA THR A 432 11.80 -27.59 15.47
C THR A 432 12.74 -28.27 14.48
N SER A 433 12.63 -27.95 13.18
CA SER A 433 13.53 -28.47 12.16
C SER A 433 14.96 -27.93 12.29
N VAL A 434 15.09 -26.63 12.61
CA VAL A 434 16.40 -26.00 12.86
C VAL A 434 17.06 -26.60 14.13
N VAL A 435 16.29 -26.78 15.20
CA VAL A 435 16.79 -27.40 16.43
C VAL A 435 17.22 -28.85 16.20
N ALA A 436 16.43 -29.62 15.46
CA ALA A 436 16.77 -31.00 15.11
C ALA A 436 18.02 -31.09 14.22
N TRP A 437 18.18 -30.16 13.28
CA TRP A 437 19.37 -30.05 12.44
C TRP A 437 20.62 -29.70 13.27
N ALA A 438 20.52 -28.70 14.13
CA ALA A 438 21.60 -28.29 15.03
C ALA A 438 22.02 -29.43 15.95
N HIS A 439 21.06 -30.18 16.49
CA HIS A 439 21.33 -31.35 17.34
C HIS A 439 22.05 -32.47 16.59
N ARG A 440 21.64 -32.74 15.33
CA ARG A 440 22.33 -33.71 14.45
C ARG A 440 23.74 -33.25 14.09
N ALA A 441 23.93 -31.97 13.80
CA ALA A 441 25.25 -31.40 13.50
C ALA A 441 26.20 -31.48 14.72
N LEU A 442 25.70 -31.24 15.93
CA LEU A 442 26.48 -31.37 17.18
C LEU A 442 26.82 -32.83 17.50
N ARG A 443 25.91 -33.78 17.25
CA ARG A 443 26.19 -35.23 17.39
C ARG A 443 27.30 -35.67 16.45
N ARG A 444 27.22 -35.33 15.16
CA ARG A 444 28.27 -35.66 14.17
C ARG A 444 29.63 -35.10 14.52
N ARG A 445 29.72 -33.89 15.12
CA ARG A 445 30.98 -33.33 15.61
C ARG A 445 31.52 -34.03 16.88
N ARG A 446 30.67 -34.70 17.68
CA ARG A 446 31.12 -35.50 18.81
C ARG A 446 31.60 -36.90 18.43
N GLU A 447 31.06 -37.47 17.36
CA GLU A 447 31.45 -38.78 16.86
C GLU A 447 32.71 -38.72 15.92
N SER A 448 33.12 -37.51 15.51
CA SER A 448 34.35 -37.28 14.72
C SER A 448 35.54 -36.80 15.54
N ARG A 449 35.43 -36.78 16.89
CA ARG A 449 36.52 -36.57 17.85
C ARG A 449 36.74 -37.85 18.65
#